data_fdce99dfe09045f9147b298b0f61a2b7
#
_entry.id   fdce99dfe09045f9147b298b0f61a2b7
#
_cell.length_a   1.000
_cell.length_b   1.000
_cell.length_c   1.000
_cell.angle_alpha   90.00
_cell.angle_beta   90.00
_cell.angle_gamma   90.00
#
_symmetry.space_group_name_H-M   'P 1'
#
loop_
_entity.id
_entity.type
_entity.pdbx_description
1 polymer ?
#
loop_
_entity_poly.entity_id
_entity_poly.type
_entity_poly.pdbx_seq_one_letter_code
_entity_poly.pdbx_strand_id
1 'polypeptide(L)'
;MSNAPEVTPVRVADRPSVGHDLTMESVRGDVSRVRSGMLTRRRALAPDLVVRASALVVERILGLPEVRDAQVVGAYMGVRGEVDPSLLRDEPGFEVAFPVTREGEALRFVVPSGPLRAGPFGIPQPDSGREVYPCTLDIVLVPLVAVDSRGNRVGHGAGFYDRTFADCRGSEGGGPVLVGICHAFQVVPEIDPRPWDVSMDLLVTDAGLIRPGG
;
A
#
# COMPACT_ATOMS: atom_id res chain seq x y z
N MET A 1 -52.50 -16.27 -25.88
CA MET A 1 -52.56 -15.23 -24.84
C MET A 1 -51.75 -15.76 -23.66
N SER A 2 -50.48 -15.33 -23.62
CA SER A 2 -49.50 -15.80 -22.59
C SER A 2 -49.28 -14.68 -21.61
N ASN A 3 -49.62 -14.90 -20.35
CA ASN A 3 -49.45 -13.97 -19.26
C ASN A 3 -48.06 -14.17 -18.66
N ALA A 4 -47.18 -13.19 -18.83
CA ALA A 4 -45.90 -13.13 -18.12
C ALA A 4 -46.10 -12.53 -16.71
N PRO A 5 -45.46 -13.00 -15.67
CA PRO A 5 -45.57 -12.45 -14.32
C PRO A 5 -44.77 -11.15 -14.19
N GLU A 6 -45.40 -10.17 -13.60
CA GLU A 6 -44.90 -8.85 -13.27
C GLU A 6 -43.87 -8.95 -12.12
N VAL A 7 -42.63 -8.52 -12.39
CA VAL A 7 -41.55 -8.51 -11.38
C VAL A 7 -41.61 -7.20 -10.58
N THR A 8 -42.03 -7.29 -9.34
CA THR A 8 -42.04 -6.17 -8.39
C THR A 8 -40.61 -5.81 -7.99
N PRO A 9 -40.19 -4.54 -8.03
CA PRO A 9 -38.85 -4.14 -7.61
C PRO A 9 -38.68 -4.25 -6.11
N VAL A 10 -37.65 -4.99 -5.68
CA VAL A 10 -37.23 -5.12 -4.28
C VAL A 10 -36.68 -3.77 -3.82
N ARG A 11 -37.30 -3.17 -2.79
CA ARG A 11 -36.76 -2.01 -2.09
C ARG A 11 -35.43 -2.38 -1.45
N VAL A 12 -34.37 -1.68 -1.84
CA VAL A 12 -33.08 -1.70 -1.17
C VAL A 12 -33.26 -1.09 0.21
N ALA A 13 -33.08 -1.92 1.23
CA ALA A 13 -33.16 -1.51 2.62
C ALA A 13 -32.07 -0.47 2.96
N ASP A 14 -32.44 0.52 3.75
CA ASP A 14 -31.63 1.60 4.28
C ASP A 14 -30.29 1.09 4.84
N ARG A 15 -29.20 1.64 4.31
CA ARG A 15 -27.88 1.51 4.92
C ARG A 15 -27.85 2.38 6.18
N PRO A 16 -27.37 1.87 7.32
CA PRO A 16 -27.16 2.72 8.49
C PRO A 16 -26.12 3.79 8.15
N SER A 17 -26.51 5.04 8.28
CA SER A 17 -25.65 6.22 8.22
C SER A 17 -24.68 6.19 9.40
N VAL A 18 -23.47 5.66 9.21
CA VAL A 18 -22.37 5.91 10.11
C VAL A 18 -21.76 7.25 9.73
N GLY A 19 -22.21 8.29 10.42
CA GLY A 19 -21.73 9.64 10.26
C GLY A 19 -20.24 9.77 10.59
N HIS A 20 -19.55 10.39 9.69
CA HIS A 20 -18.74 11.61 9.79
C HIS A 20 -18.20 11.85 8.40
N ASP A 21 -18.94 12.69 7.69
CA ASP A 21 -18.51 13.31 6.44
C ASP A 21 -17.23 14.12 6.71
N LEU A 22 -16.08 13.58 6.27
CA LEU A 22 -14.85 14.34 6.13
C LEU A 22 -15.03 15.23 4.89
N THR A 23 -15.60 16.39 5.08
CA THR A 23 -15.77 17.37 4.02
C THR A 23 -14.45 17.74 3.37
N MET A 24 -14.47 18.02 2.07
CA MET A 24 -13.33 18.35 1.19
C MET A 24 -12.36 19.42 1.75
N GLU A 25 -12.80 20.25 2.69
CA GLU A 25 -12.01 21.31 3.32
C GLU A 25 -10.99 20.84 4.39
N SER A 26 -11.13 19.60 4.90
CA SER A 26 -10.36 19.13 6.05
C SER A 26 -8.97 18.53 5.72
N VAL A 27 -8.66 18.26 4.46
CA VAL A 27 -7.43 17.55 4.07
C VAL A 27 -6.25 18.52 3.84
N ARG A 28 -6.51 19.79 3.53
CA ARG A 28 -5.46 20.80 3.30
C ARG A 28 -4.74 21.34 4.54
N GLY A 29 -5.19 21.01 5.75
CA GLY A 29 -4.66 21.66 6.96
C GLY A 29 -4.04 20.76 8.02
N ASP A 30 -4.39 19.47 8.10
CA ASP A 30 -3.96 18.63 9.23
C ASP A 30 -3.68 17.19 8.86
N VAL A 31 -2.47 16.96 8.33
CA VAL A 31 -1.93 15.61 8.05
C VAL A 31 -1.98 14.72 9.30
N SER A 32 -1.84 15.29 10.50
CA SER A 32 -1.90 14.53 11.76
C SER A 32 -3.30 14.00 12.03
N ARG A 33 -4.32 14.81 11.74
CA ARG A 33 -5.72 14.41 11.88
C ARG A 33 -6.12 13.34 10.86
N VAL A 34 -5.72 13.50 9.60
CA VAL A 34 -5.91 12.47 8.57
C VAL A 34 -5.24 11.17 8.98
N ARG A 35 -3.98 11.24 9.42
CA ARG A 35 -3.24 10.07 9.89
C ARG A 35 -3.95 9.37 11.05
N SER A 36 -4.31 10.09 12.10
CA SER A 36 -4.96 9.48 13.27
C SER A 36 -6.31 8.87 12.95
N GLY A 37 -7.14 9.55 12.16
CA GLY A 37 -8.44 9.06 11.72
C GLY A 37 -8.34 7.77 10.89
N MET A 38 -7.44 7.75 9.90
CA MET A 38 -7.23 6.56 9.06
C MET A 38 -6.65 5.37 9.84
N LEU A 39 -5.70 5.62 10.75
CA LEU A 39 -5.17 4.56 11.61
C LEU A 39 -6.24 3.99 12.55
N THR A 40 -7.11 4.81 13.09
CA THR A 40 -8.24 4.35 13.93
C THR A 40 -9.19 3.48 13.11
N ARG A 41 -9.59 3.94 11.92
CA ARG A 41 -10.48 3.20 11.03
C ARG A 41 -9.87 1.87 10.60
N ARG A 42 -8.59 1.85 10.25
CA ARG A 42 -7.86 0.64 9.84
C ARG A 42 -7.80 -0.40 10.96
N ARG A 43 -7.50 0.02 12.21
CA ARG A 43 -7.45 -0.87 13.38
C ARG A 43 -8.81 -1.46 13.76
N ALA A 44 -9.89 -0.81 13.37
CA ALA A 44 -11.25 -1.28 13.63
C ALA A 44 -11.75 -2.29 12.59
N LEU A 45 -10.96 -2.58 11.53
CA LEU A 45 -11.34 -3.58 10.53
C LEU A 45 -11.37 -4.98 11.15
N ALA A 46 -12.40 -5.74 10.79
CA ALA A 46 -12.46 -7.16 11.13
C ALA A 46 -11.33 -7.93 10.38
N PRO A 47 -10.67 -8.91 11.02
CA PRO A 47 -9.54 -9.62 10.42
C PRO A 47 -9.85 -10.26 9.06
N ASP A 48 -11.06 -10.78 8.87
CA ASP A 48 -11.50 -11.39 7.61
C ASP A 48 -11.59 -10.37 6.46
N LEU A 49 -11.91 -9.10 6.75
CA LEU A 49 -11.89 -8.03 5.75
C LEU A 49 -10.47 -7.69 5.33
N VAL A 50 -9.52 -7.69 6.27
CA VAL A 50 -8.09 -7.46 5.95
C VAL A 50 -7.56 -8.59 5.08
N VAL A 51 -7.87 -9.85 5.41
CA VAL A 51 -7.45 -11.02 4.61
C VAL A 51 -8.00 -10.95 3.18
N ARG A 52 -9.30 -10.64 3.03
CA ARG A 52 -9.92 -10.49 1.70
C ARG A 52 -9.32 -9.35 0.90
N ALA A 53 -9.11 -8.19 1.53
CA ALA A 53 -8.49 -7.05 0.87
C ALA A 53 -7.07 -7.39 0.41
N SER A 54 -6.29 -8.08 1.25
CA SER A 54 -4.93 -8.53 0.93
C SER A 54 -4.92 -9.49 -0.27
N ALA A 55 -5.81 -10.47 -0.30
CA ALA A 55 -5.93 -11.41 -1.43
C ALA A 55 -6.27 -10.69 -2.75
N LEU A 56 -7.26 -9.76 -2.73
CA LEU A 56 -7.63 -8.98 -3.91
C LEU A 56 -6.49 -8.08 -4.40
N VAL A 57 -5.74 -7.50 -3.50
CA VAL A 57 -4.59 -6.64 -3.84
C VAL A 57 -3.46 -7.47 -4.43
N VAL A 58 -3.14 -8.62 -3.85
CA VAL A 58 -2.11 -9.54 -4.38
C VAL A 58 -2.49 -10.01 -5.78
N GLU A 59 -3.74 -10.41 -6.01
CA GLU A 59 -4.23 -10.79 -7.34
C GLU A 59 -4.04 -9.67 -8.37
N ARG A 60 -4.36 -8.42 -8.01
CA ARG A 60 -4.15 -7.26 -8.87
C ARG A 60 -2.68 -6.97 -9.16
N ILE A 61 -1.82 -7.11 -8.14
CA ILE A 61 -0.37 -6.92 -8.28
C ILE A 61 0.17 -7.93 -9.30
N LEU A 62 -0.18 -9.20 -9.18
CA LEU A 62 0.24 -10.26 -10.11
C LEU A 62 -0.25 -10.02 -11.56
N GLY A 63 -1.35 -9.30 -11.73
CA GLY A 63 -1.86 -8.88 -13.04
C GLY A 63 -1.19 -7.65 -13.63
N LEU A 64 -0.31 -6.96 -12.93
CA LEU A 64 0.37 -5.75 -13.42
C LEU A 64 1.41 -6.11 -14.48
N PRO A 65 1.46 -5.38 -15.62
CA PRO A 65 2.53 -5.54 -16.61
C PRO A 65 3.92 -5.36 -16.00
N GLU A 66 4.04 -4.41 -15.08
CA GLU A 66 5.28 -4.07 -14.36
C GLU A 66 5.83 -5.26 -13.55
N VAL A 67 4.95 -6.14 -13.04
CA VAL A 67 5.34 -7.33 -12.26
C VAL A 67 5.80 -8.48 -13.14
N ARG A 68 5.29 -8.54 -14.38
CA ARG A 68 5.58 -9.66 -15.30
C ARG A 68 7.07 -9.83 -15.58
N ASP A 69 7.79 -8.70 -15.71
CA ASP A 69 9.21 -8.68 -16.07
C ASP A 69 10.13 -8.44 -14.85
N ALA A 70 9.52 -8.30 -13.66
CA ALA A 70 10.26 -8.04 -12.43
C ALA A 70 11.08 -9.27 -12.01
N GLN A 71 12.30 -9.03 -11.55
CA GLN A 71 13.19 -10.04 -10.97
C GLN A 71 13.18 -9.99 -9.45
N VAL A 72 13.14 -8.77 -8.87
CA VAL A 72 13.13 -8.58 -7.42
C VAL A 72 12.09 -7.53 -7.04
N VAL A 73 11.11 -7.95 -6.24
CA VAL A 73 10.03 -7.11 -5.71
C VAL A 73 10.29 -6.80 -4.25
N GLY A 74 10.38 -5.51 -3.92
CA GLY A 74 10.39 -5.06 -2.52
C GLY A 74 8.96 -5.13 -1.95
N ALA A 75 8.76 -5.89 -0.88
CA ALA A 75 7.47 -5.98 -0.19
C ALA A 75 7.61 -5.66 1.30
N TYR A 76 6.51 -5.67 2.03
CA TYR A 76 6.48 -5.46 3.47
C TYR A 76 5.58 -6.49 4.15
N MET A 77 5.69 -6.62 5.46
CA MET A 77 4.78 -7.43 6.28
C MET A 77 3.66 -6.53 6.78
N GLY A 78 2.43 -6.83 6.41
CA GLY A 78 1.26 -6.06 6.85
C GLY A 78 1.02 -6.23 8.35
N VAL A 79 0.84 -5.12 9.06
CA VAL A 79 0.57 -5.12 10.50
C VAL A 79 -0.58 -4.18 10.83
N ARG A 80 -1.26 -4.42 11.96
CA ARG A 80 -2.31 -3.52 12.50
C ARG A 80 -3.39 -3.16 11.48
N GLY A 81 -3.87 -4.15 10.73
CA GLY A 81 -4.93 -4.00 9.72
C GLY A 81 -4.46 -3.41 8.38
N GLU A 82 -3.17 -3.39 8.09
CA GLU A 82 -2.65 -3.11 6.75
C GLU A 82 -3.06 -4.21 5.77
N VAL A 83 -3.21 -3.83 4.51
CA VAL A 83 -3.18 -4.80 3.42
C VAL A 83 -1.81 -5.47 3.44
N ASP A 84 -1.78 -6.80 3.44
CA ASP A 84 -0.54 -7.57 3.57
C ASP A 84 -0.13 -8.21 2.23
N PRO A 85 0.91 -7.71 1.57
CA PRO A 85 1.42 -8.26 0.32
C PRO A 85 2.41 -9.42 0.55
N SER A 86 2.63 -9.87 1.77
CA SER A 86 3.63 -10.90 2.09
C SER A 86 3.38 -12.27 1.43
N LEU A 87 2.14 -12.52 1.00
CA LEU A 87 1.79 -13.72 0.22
C LEU A 87 2.55 -13.81 -1.12
N LEU A 88 3.03 -12.68 -1.66
CA LEU A 88 3.87 -12.66 -2.87
C LEU A 88 5.20 -13.41 -2.70
N ARG A 89 5.61 -13.66 -1.45
CA ARG A 89 6.86 -14.39 -1.16
C ARG A 89 6.90 -15.80 -1.76
N ASP A 90 5.75 -16.43 -1.85
CA ASP A 90 5.63 -17.81 -2.29
C ASP A 90 5.25 -17.93 -3.79
N GLU A 91 5.12 -16.78 -4.48
CA GLU A 91 4.81 -16.73 -5.91
C GLU A 91 6.05 -17.00 -6.75
N PRO A 92 5.93 -17.81 -7.81
CA PRO A 92 7.05 -18.07 -8.72
C PRO A 92 7.26 -16.87 -9.67
N GLY A 93 8.48 -16.71 -10.16
CA GLY A 93 8.82 -15.76 -11.23
C GLY A 93 9.66 -14.57 -10.78
N PHE A 94 9.65 -14.22 -9.51
CA PHE A 94 10.50 -13.16 -8.93
C PHE A 94 10.90 -13.50 -7.48
N GLU A 95 11.93 -12.83 -6.99
CA GLU A 95 12.31 -12.90 -5.58
C GLU A 95 11.65 -11.74 -4.81
N VAL A 96 11.31 -11.98 -3.54
CA VAL A 96 10.77 -10.92 -2.68
C VAL A 96 11.78 -10.50 -1.64
N ALA A 97 12.12 -9.21 -1.65
CA ALA A 97 12.98 -8.57 -0.66
C ALA A 97 12.13 -7.82 0.38
N PHE A 98 12.43 -8.03 1.66
CA PHE A 98 11.75 -7.34 2.77
C PHE A 98 12.66 -6.27 3.39
N PRO A 99 12.08 -5.15 3.89
CA PRO A 99 12.85 -4.09 4.50
C PRO A 99 13.37 -4.52 5.88
N VAL A 100 14.60 -4.17 6.15
CA VAL A 100 15.22 -4.17 7.49
C VAL A 100 15.26 -2.73 7.96
N THR A 101 14.60 -2.46 9.08
CA THR A 101 14.46 -1.13 9.65
C THR A 101 15.47 -0.88 10.76
N ARG A 102 16.10 0.31 10.73
CA ARG A 102 16.84 0.88 11.84
C ARG A 102 16.38 2.31 12.04
N GLU A 103 16.25 2.73 13.28
CA GLU A 103 15.79 4.07 13.59
C GLU A 103 16.70 5.15 13.00
N GLY A 104 16.13 6.12 12.28
CA GLY A 104 16.87 7.21 11.65
C GLY A 104 17.56 6.88 10.33
N GLU A 105 17.70 5.60 9.97
CA GLU A 105 18.38 5.16 8.74
C GLU A 105 17.38 4.98 7.55
N ALA A 106 17.92 4.90 6.34
CA ALA A 106 17.20 4.39 5.17
C ALA A 106 16.93 2.89 5.32
N LEU A 107 15.93 2.38 4.60
CA LEU A 107 15.64 0.95 4.58
C LEU A 107 16.75 0.20 3.83
N ARG A 108 17.12 -0.95 4.36
CA ARG A 108 17.87 -1.96 3.62
C ARG A 108 16.89 -3.05 3.19
N PHE A 109 17.01 -3.53 1.97
CA PHE A 109 16.18 -4.63 1.48
C PHE A 109 16.96 -5.92 1.43
N VAL A 110 16.35 -7.01 1.90
CA VAL A 110 16.99 -8.33 1.98
C VAL A 110 16.03 -9.39 1.44
N VAL A 111 16.48 -10.18 0.48
CA VAL A 111 15.83 -11.44 0.09
C VAL A 111 16.19 -12.46 1.16
N PRO A 112 15.23 -12.93 1.96
CA PRO A 112 15.53 -13.75 3.13
C PRO A 112 16.00 -15.14 2.74
N SER A 113 17.04 -15.64 3.41
CA SER A 113 17.51 -17.03 3.30
C SER A 113 16.83 -17.98 4.29
N GLY A 114 15.92 -17.48 5.11
CA GLY A 114 15.23 -18.24 6.14
C GLY A 114 13.97 -17.53 6.65
N PRO A 115 13.45 -17.95 7.80
CA PRO A 115 12.25 -17.34 8.38
C PRO A 115 12.53 -15.90 8.83
N LEU A 116 11.51 -15.05 8.72
CA LEU A 116 11.57 -13.71 9.27
C LEU A 116 11.53 -13.74 10.80
N ARG A 117 12.22 -12.84 11.46
CA ARG A 117 12.25 -12.70 12.91
C ARG A 117 11.67 -11.37 13.36
N ALA A 118 11.22 -11.31 14.61
CA ALA A 118 10.70 -10.08 15.19
C ALA A 118 11.78 -8.98 15.14
N GLY A 119 11.46 -7.89 14.44
CA GLY A 119 12.27 -6.69 14.32
C GLY A 119 11.76 -5.55 15.20
N PRO A 120 12.34 -4.35 15.04
CA PRO A 120 11.84 -3.13 15.66
C PRO A 120 10.35 -2.93 15.36
N PHE A 121 9.66 -2.27 16.27
CA PHE A 121 8.21 -2.00 16.18
C PHE A 121 7.30 -3.25 16.12
N GLY A 122 7.85 -4.46 16.39
CA GLY A 122 7.13 -5.72 16.31
C GLY A 122 6.83 -6.19 14.88
N ILE A 123 7.54 -5.64 13.88
CA ILE A 123 7.37 -6.02 12.47
C ILE A 123 8.38 -7.14 12.15
N PRO A 124 7.94 -8.29 11.59
CA PRO A 124 8.84 -9.33 11.14
C PRO A 124 9.76 -8.80 10.03
N GLN A 125 11.07 -9.11 10.13
CA GLN A 125 12.06 -8.73 9.13
C GLN A 125 13.12 -9.83 8.95
N PRO A 126 13.86 -9.85 7.81
CA PRO A 126 14.98 -10.75 7.62
C PRO A 126 16.10 -10.50 8.64
N ASP A 127 16.66 -11.58 9.19
CA ASP A 127 17.90 -11.54 9.99
C ASP A 127 19.10 -11.96 9.15
N SER A 128 18.87 -12.67 8.03
CA SER A 128 19.89 -13.13 7.09
C SER A 128 19.33 -13.24 5.68
N GLY A 129 20.20 -13.14 4.68
CA GLY A 129 19.83 -13.25 3.28
C GLY A 129 20.71 -12.40 2.36
N ARG A 130 20.29 -12.30 1.10
CA ARG A 130 20.96 -11.48 0.09
C ARG A 130 20.42 -10.05 0.15
N GLU A 131 21.32 -9.12 0.47
CA GLU A 131 20.99 -7.70 0.43
C GLU A 131 20.84 -7.20 -1.01
N VAL A 132 19.83 -6.37 -1.24
CA VAL A 132 19.53 -5.75 -2.52
C VAL A 132 19.56 -4.23 -2.34
N TYR A 133 20.29 -3.53 -3.21
CA TYR A 133 20.33 -2.08 -3.17
C TYR A 133 18.95 -1.52 -3.57
N PRO A 134 18.36 -0.60 -2.79
CA PRO A 134 16.97 -0.16 -3.01
C PRO A 134 16.65 0.34 -4.41
N CYS A 135 17.59 1.06 -5.06
CA CYS A 135 17.38 1.60 -6.40
C CYS A 135 17.47 0.54 -7.52
N THR A 136 17.91 -0.68 -7.22
CA THR A 136 17.97 -1.80 -8.18
C THR A 136 16.81 -2.78 -8.04
N LEU A 137 15.87 -2.52 -7.14
CA LEU A 137 14.60 -3.22 -7.12
C LEU A 137 13.79 -2.83 -8.36
N ASP A 138 13.04 -3.77 -8.93
CA ASP A 138 12.18 -3.48 -10.08
C ASP A 138 10.90 -2.78 -9.63
N ILE A 139 10.32 -3.27 -8.56
CA ILE A 139 9.08 -2.76 -7.96
C ILE A 139 9.24 -2.70 -6.45
N VAL A 140 8.64 -1.70 -5.83
CA VAL A 140 8.53 -1.63 -4.38
C VAL A 140 7.09 -1.37 -3.97
N LEU A 141 6.54 -2.29 -3.18
CA LEU A 141 5.24 -2.16 -2.56
C LEU A 141 5.38 -1.32 -1.29
N VAL A 142 4.70 -0.17 -1.26
CA VAL A 142 4.85 0.84 -0.22
C VAL A 142 3.61 0.88 0.68
N PRO A 143 3.74 0.60 1.99
CA PRO A 143 2.65 0.79 2.93
C PRO A 143 2.36 2.28 3.15
N LEU A 144 1.10 2.63 3.31
CA LEU A 144 0.69 4.01 3.52
C LEU A 144 -0.50 4.11 4.47
N VAL A 145 -0.73 5.30 5.01
CA VAL A 145 -1.87 5.60 5.89
C VAL A 145 -2.99 6.27 5.11
N ALA A 146 -2.67 7.18 4.21
CA ALA A 146 -3.59 7.81 3.27
C ALA A 146 -2.83 8.14 1.98
N VAL A 147 -3.56 8.25 0.87
CA VAL A 147 -3.00 8.60 -0.44
C VAL A 147 -4.04 9.36 -1.26
N ASP A 148 -3.61 10.28 -2.11
CA ASP A 148 -4.48 10.90 -3.11
C ASP A 148 -4.29 10.26 -4.50
N SER A 149 -5.18 10.59 -5.43
CA SER A 149 -5.14 10.07 -6.80
C SER A 149 -3.91 10.51 -7.60
N ARG A 150 -3.12 11.48 -7.10
CA ARG A 150 -1.86 11.94 -7.70
C ARG A 150 -0.64 11.16 -7.18
N GLY A 151 -0.85 10.20 -6.25
CA GLY A 151 0.21 9.41 -5.65
C GLY A 151 0.88 10.04 -4.44
N ASN A 152 0.44 11.23 -3.99
CA ASN A 152 0.94 11.83 -2.75
C ASN A 152 0.45 11.03 -1.56
N ARG A 153 1.31 10.72 -0.60
CA ARG A 153 0.95 9.85 0.52
C ARG A 153 1.23 10.44 1.90
N VAL A 154 0.47 9.98 2.85
CA VAL A 154 0.73 10.12 4.28
C VAL A 154 1.23 8.78 4.81
N GLY A 155 2.46 8.73 5.28
CA GLY A 155 3.04 7.58 5.96
C GLY A 155 2.83 7.62 7.49
N HIS A 156 3.44 6.68 8.20
CA HIS A 156 3.40 6.59 9.67
C HIS A 156 4.19 7.69 10.40
N GLY A 157 5.00 8.48 9.68
CA GLY A 157 5.74 9.61 10.22
C GLY A 157 7.25 9.38 10.41
N ALA A 158 7.76 8.17 10.22
CA ALA A 158 9.19 7.87 10.37
C ALA A 158 10.04 8.23 9.13
N GLY A 159 9.42 8.48 7.95
CA GLY A 159 10.09 8.89 6.72
C GLY A 159 11.03 7.85 6.10
N PHE A 160 10.86 6.57 6.41
CA PHE A 160 11.75 5.51 5.92
C PHE A 160 11.79 5.44 4.39
N TYR A 161 10.63 5.37 3.73
CA TYR A 161 10.54 5.26 2.28
C TYR A 161 11.01 6.53 1.58
N ASP A 162 10.74 7.71 2.13
CA ASP A 162 11.21 8.98 1.57
C ASP A 162 12.73 9.06 1.58
N ARG A 163 13.37 8.76 2.70
CA ARG A 163 14.85 8.69 2.78
C ARG A 163 15.47 7.64 1.89
N THR A 164 14.77 6.49 1.70
CA THR A 164 15.32 5.39 0.92
C THR A 164 15.28 5.66 -0.58
N PHE A 165 14.21 6.27 -1.06
CA PHE A 165 13.95 6.38 -2.49
C PHE A 165 14.10 7.80 -3.07
N ALA A 166 14.41 8.81 -2.24
CA ALA A 166 14.64 10.18 -2.71
C ALA A 166 15.69 10.23 -3.83
N ASP A 167 16.84 9.58 -3.61
CA ASP A 167 17.96 9.59 -4.55
C ASP A 167 17.79 8.63 -5.73
N CYS A 168 16.88 7.64 -5.61
CA CYS A 168 16.63 6.67 -6.69
C CYS A 168 15.90 7.29 -7.88
N ARG A 169 15.12 8.35 -7.67
CA ARG A 169 14.32 9.01 -8.70
C ARG A 169 15.13 9.77 -9.74
N GLY A 170 16.36 10.18 -9.40
CA GLY A 170 17.27 10.92 -10.27
C GLY A 170 18.38 10.07 -10.90
N SER A 171 18.43 8.77 -10.63
CA SER A 171 19.49 7.89 -11.16
C SER A 171 19.24 7.51 -12.62
N GLU A 172 20.32 7.27 -13.38
CA GLU A 172 20.27 6.65 -14.70
C GLU A 172 19.60 5.26 -14.55
N GLY A 173 18.44 5.08 -15.17
CA GLY A 173 17.63 3.85 -15.02
C GLY A 173 16.30 4.06 -14.28
N GLY A 174 16.05 5.25 -13.70
CA GLY A 174 14.73 5.65 -13.19
C GLY A 174 14.34 5.08 -11.82
N GLY A 175 15.12 4.19 -11.22
CA GLY A 175 14.81 3.51 -9.96
C GLY A 175 13.58 2.58 -10.05
N PRO A 176 13.14 1.99 -8.93
CA PRO A 176 12.00 1.07 -8.90
C PRO A 176 10.66 1.77 -9.15
N VAL A 177 9.70 1.03 -9.69
CA VAL A 177 8.29 1.45 -9.71
C VAL A 177 7.74 1.38 -8.28
N LEU A 178 7.33 2.51 -7.72
CA LEU A 178 6.76 2.59 -6.38
C LEU A 178 5.24 2.40 -6.42
N VAL A 179 4.76 1.31 -5.86
CA VAL A 179 3.35 0.94 -5.84
C VAL A 179 2.78 1.11 -4.43
N GLY A 180 1.94 2.11 -4.24
CA GLY A 180 1.25 2.34 -2.97
C GLY A 180 0.16 1.29 -2.75
N ILE A 181 0.18 0.64 -1.60
CA ILE A 181 -0.76 -0.42 -1.22
C ILE A 181 -1.63 0.03 -0.05
N CYS A 182 -2.95 -0.04 -0.21
CA CYS A 182 -3.87 0.33 0.86
C CYS A 182 -5.30 -0.20 0.63
N HIS A 183 -6.14 -0.06 1.65
CA HIS A 183 -7.59 -0.21 1.47
C HIS A 183 -8.16 0.98 0.71
N ALA A 184 -9.19 0.77 -0.09
CA ALA A 184 -9.83 1.81 -0.90
C ALA A 184 -10.29 3.04 -0.09
N PHE A 185 -10.69 2.85 1.16
CA PHE A 185 -11.10 3.96 2.02
C PHE A 185 -9.95 4.88 2.46
N GLN A 186 -8.70 4.50 2.23
CA GLN A 186 -7.52 5.32 2.52
C GLN A 186 -7.17 6.27 1.38
N VAL A 187 -7.88 6.17 0.25
CA VAL A 187 -7.79 7.14 -0.84
C VAL A 187 -8.57 8.39 -0.43
N VAL A 188 -7.88 9.53 -0.38
CA VAL A 188 -8.43 10.84 0.01
C VAL A 188 -8.41 11.81 -1.17
N PRO A 189 -9.20 12.90 -1.13
CA PRO A 189 -9.28 13.82 -2.26
C PRO A 189 -7.95 14.47 -2.64
N GLU A 190 -7.20 14.97 -1.68
CA GLU A 190 -5.96 15.71 -1.93
C GLU A 190 -5.03 15.70 -0.72
N ILE A 191 -3.72 15.60 -0.96
CA ILE A 191 -2.65 15.72 0.02
C ILE A 191 -1.65 16.74 -0.50
N ASP A 192 -1.26 17.71 0.34
CA ASP A 192 -0.18 18.65 0.03
C ASP A 192 1.16 17.95 0.33
N PRO A 193 1.97 17.58 -0.70
CA PRO A 193 3.25 16.94 -0.48
C PRO A 193 4.29 17.94 0.00
N ARG A 194 5.25 17.47 0.78
CA ARG A 194 6.46 18.23 1.11
C ARG A 194 7.51 18.03 0.00
N PRO A 195 8.51 18.93 -0.13
CA PRO A 195 9.51 18.82 -1.20
C PRO A 195 10.33 17.54 -1.21
N TRP A 196 10.38 16.83 -0.08
CA TRP A 196 11.14 15.58 0.08
C TRP A 196 10.26 14.33 0.04
N ASP A 197 8.94 14.48 -0.03
CA ASP A 197 8.04 13.34 -0.10
C ASP A 197 8.12 12.68 -1.49
N VAL A 198 8.30 11.38 -1.52
CA VAL A 198 8.34 10.60 -2.75
C VAL A 198 6.94 10.12 -3.10
N SER A 199 6.45 10.49 -4.29
CA SER A 199 5.14 10.07 -4.79
C SER A 199 5.15 8.62 -5.29
N MET A 200 3.96 8.01 -5.33
CA MET A 200 3.73 6.68 -5.89
C MET A 200 3.48 6.75 -7.39
N ASP A 201 4.01 5.77 -8.14
CA ASP A 201 3.77 5.62 -9.59
C ASP A 201 2.44 4.91 -9.86
N LEU A 202 2.06 4.01 -8.97
CA LEU A 202 0.82 3.24 -9.02
C LEU A 202 0.21 3.15 -7.63
N LEU A 203 -1.12 2.96 -7.58
CA LEU A 203 -1.83 2.65 -6.35
C LEU A 203 -2.68 1.40 -6.59
N VAL A 204 -2.57 0.42 -5.72
CA VAL A 204 -3.39 -0.79 -5.74
C VAL A 204 -4.19 -0.88 -4.45
N THR A 205 -5.52 -0.97 -4.60
CA THR A 205 -6.46 -1.09 -3.49
C THR A 205 -7.34 -2.33 -3.65
N ASP A 206 -8.07 -2.70 -2.63
CA ASP A 206 -9.11 -3.74 -2.70
C ASP A 206 -10.26 -3.39 -3.67
N ALA A 207 -10.43 -2.12 -4.05
CA ALA A 207 -11.43 -1.69 -5.04
C ALA A 207 -10.88 -1.58 -6.47
N GLY A 208 -9.57 -1.41 -6.67
CA GLY A 208 -8.99 -1.26 -8.01
C GLY A 208 -7.60 -0.66 -8.04
N LEU A 209 -7.15 -0.35 -9.26
CA LEU A 209 -5.88 0.26 -9.62
C LEU A 209 -6.11 1.75 -9.95
N ILE A 210 -5.19 2.61 -9.49
CA ILE A 210 -5.12 4.03 -9.87
C ILE A 210 -3.73 4.29 -10.45
N ARG A 211 -3.67 4.96 -11.61
CA ARG A 211 -2.43 5.43 -12.23
C ARG A 211 -2.36 6.97 -12.07
N PRO A 212 -1.51 7.49 -11.15
CA PRO A 212 -1.30 8.93 -11.00
C PRO A 212 -0.84 9.56 -12.32
N GLY A 213 -1.44 10.69 -12.70
CA GLY A 213 -1.06 11.41 -13.94
C GLY A 213 -1.67 10.88 -15.23
N GLY A 214 -2.59 9.90 -15.15
CA GLY A 214 -3.40 9.41 -16.27
C GLY A 214 -4.61 10.28 -16.56
#